data_357ae2242e97eb33ef6e6b5e1da379b2
#
_entry.id   357ae2242e97eb33ef6e6b5e1da379b2
#
_cell.length_a   1.000
_cell.length_b   1.000
_cell.length_c   1.000
_cell.angle_alpha   90.00
_cell.angle_beta   90.00
_cell.angle_gamma   90.00
#
_symmetry.space_group_name_H-M   'P 1'
#
loop_
_entity.id
_entity.type
_entity.pdbx_description
1 polymer ?
#
loop_
_entity_poly.entity_id
_entity_poly.type
_entity_poly.pdbx_seq_one_letter_code
_entity_poly.pdbx_strand_id
1 'polypeptide(L)'
;MKRIKTYITAFICIASVSVVNAQDGEKVFRFLDLPNSVRSDALGGTNVSAIENDISLIFQNPAALGKEMDMNANVNFMSYIADVKVGSAIFGKSIRDANSFAVGVNYIDYGNFKETNENNEELGSFGAKDIVVNGIYSHMLTNRLRGGVTGKFISSSYADYSSTAIGFDVGLSYYNEDREFSAGLVLKNIGSQLSSYNDKRVSLPWDINIGISKQLKNAPIRFSITGVYLTQWKFSRVDEANGIDSSGDSFTKTLFKHAIFGIDIIPSQNFWIGIGFNPKVHYDLKLQEGNKFGGLNAGAGIKIQKFSVGFSLAKYHPSATSFHFSLGMDISKF
;
A
#
# COMPACT_ATOMS: atom_id res chain seq x y z
N MET A 1 10.81 -33.21 -0.75
CA MET A 1 10.53 -32.83 -2.16
C MET A 1 9.13 -33.20 -2.65
N LYS A 2 8.59 -34.42 -2.43
CA LYS A 2 7.22 -34.78 -2.89
C LYS A 2 6.12 -33.90 -2.31
N ARG A 3 6.13 -33.59 -1.01
CA ARG A 3 5.11 -32.75 -0.35
C ARG A 3 5.10 -31.31 -0.85
N ILE A 4 6.26 -30.71 -1.16
CA ILE A 4 6.36 -29.36 -1.72
C ILE A 4 5.73 -29.29 -3.12
N LYS A 5 5.96 -30.31 -3.96
CA LYS A 5 5.32 -30.40 -5.29
C LYS A 5 3.78 -30.46 -5.18
N THR A 6 3.25 -31.21 -4.21
CA THR A 6 1.80 -31.32 -3.99
C THR A 6 1.18 -29.98 -3.56
N TYR A 7 1.83 -29.22 -2.70
CA TYR A 7 1.35 -27.88 -2.30
C TYR A 7 1.44 -26.86 -3.43
N ILE A 8 2.50 -26.90 -4.25
CA ILE A 8 2.62 -26.03 -5.43
C ILE A 8 1.54 -26.37 -6.47
N THR A 9 1.26 -27.67 -6.69
CA THR A 9 0.20 -28.08 -7.63
C THR A 9 -1.19 -27.69 -7.10
N ALA A 10 -1.46 -27.84 -5.81
CA ALA A 10 -2.71 -27.40 -5.19
C ALA A 10 -2.88 -25.88 -5.27
N PHE A 11 -1.81 -25.11 -5.08
CA PHE A 11 -1.82 -23.65 -5.21
C PHE A 11 -2.06 -23.20 -6.66
N ILE A 12 -1.46 -23.87 -7.64
CA ILE A 12 -1.68 -23.64 -9.08
C ILE A 12 -3.12 -23.99 -9.47
N CYS A 13 -3.70 -25.07 -8.94
CA CYS A 13 -5.10 -25.44 -9.19
C CYS A 13 -6.10 -24.46 -8.57
N ILE A 14 -5.80 -23.88 -7.40
CA ILE A 14 -6.64 -22.84 -6.78
C ILE A 14 -6.54 -21.53 -7.57
N ALA A 15 -5.36 -21.19 -8.10
CA ALA A 15 -5.15 -20.01 -8.94
C ALA A 15 -5.83 -20.13 -10.32
N SER A 16 -6.05 -21.34 -10.84
CA SER A 16 -6.70 -21.56 -12.14
C SER A 16 -8.23 -21.45 -12.12
N VAL A 17 -8.87 -21.42 -10.94
CA VAL A 17 -10.35 -21.34 -10.82
C VAL A 17 -10.87 -19.90 -10.86
N SER A 18 -10.02 -18.88 -10.84
CA SER A 18 -10.43 -17.48 -10.82
C SER A 18 -9.89 -16.65 -11.98
N VAL A 19 -9.82 -17.19 -13.20
CA VAL A 19 -9.86 -16.34 -14.39
C VAL A 19 -11.32 -15.94 -14.61
N VAL A 20 -11.91 -15.30 -13.61
CA VAL A 20 -13.09 -14.47 -13.77
C VAL A 20 -12.63 -13.29 -14.60
N ASN A 21 -13.24 -13.14 -15.76
CA ASN A 21 -13.13 -11.99 -16.61
C ASN A 21 -12.90 -10.74 -15.75
N ALA A 22 -11.72 -10.14 -15.84
CA ALA A 22 -11.46 -8.82 -15.32
C ALA A 22 -12.30 -7.87 -16.18
N GLN A 23 -13.59 -7.85 -15.91
CA GLN A 23 -14.45 -6.79 -16.39
C GLN A 23 -13.93 -5.52 -15.78
N ASP A 24 -13.76 -4.51 -16.59
CA ASP A 24 -13.60 -3.10 -16.24
C ASP A 24 -14.80 -2.60 -15.43
N GLY A 25 -15.11 -3.29 -14.33
CA GLY A 25 -16.14 -2.96 -13.36
C GLY A 25 -15.67 -1.82 -12.47
N GLU A 26 -16.59 -1.02 -12.04
CA GLU A 26 -16.40 -0.02 -10.99
C GLU A 26 -15.76 -0.69 -9.77
N LYS A 27 -14.52 -0.28 -9.39
CA LYS A 27 -13.84 -0.81 -8.21
C LYS A 27 -14.24 0.04 -7.00
N VAL A 28 -14.78 -0.61 -5.98
CA VAL A 28 -15.08 0.03 -4.68
C VAL A 28 -13.87 -0.09 -3.75
N PHE A 29 -13.85 0.66 -2.66
CA PHE A 29 -12.81 0.65 -1.63
C PHE A 29 -11.39 0.98 -2.15
N ARG A 30 -11.29 1.94 -3.09
CA ARG A 30 -9.98 2.38 -3.63
C ARG A 30 -9.04 2.95 -2.56
N PHE A 31 -9.54 3.32 -1.41
CA PHE A 31 -8.73 3.74 -0.27
C PHE A 31 -7.77 2.64 0.22
N LEU A 32 -8.01 1.36 -0.11
CA LEU A 32 -7.09 0.26 0.18
C LEU A 32 -5.73 0.40 -0.55
N ASP A 33 -5.66 1.24 -1.57
CA ASP A 33 -4.43 1.53 -2.31
C ASP A 33 -3.64 2.71 -1.72
N LEU A 34 -4.19 3.44 -0.73
CA LEU A 34 -3.49 4.55 -0.08
C LEU A 34 -2.29 4.03 0.75
N PRO A 35 -1.17 4.77 0.77
CA PRO A 35 -0.03 4.39 1.59
C PRO A 35 -0.35 4.54 3.08
N ASN A 36 -0.08 3.47 3.85
CA ASN A 36 -0.27 3.43 5.31
C ASN A 36 1.06 3.46 6.08
N SER A 37 2.14 3.84 5.41
CA SER A 37 3.48 3.93 5.96
C SER A 37 4.19 5.13 5.37
N VAL A 38 4.73 5.99 6.23
CA VAL A 38 5.61 7.10 5.83
C VAL A 38 6.77 6.60 4.98
N ARG A 39 7.29 5.42 5.31
CA ARG A 39 8.42 4.82 4.62
C ARG A 39 8.08 4.43 3.19
N SER A 40 6.96 3.77 2.96
CA SER A 40 6.51 3.43 1.60
C SER A 40 6.07 4.68 0.83
N ASP A 41 5.47 5.65 1.52
CA ASP A 41 5.07 6.93 0.93
C ASP A 41 6.28 7.71 0.39
N ALA A 42 7.35 7.82 1.18
CA ALA A 42 8.60 8.43 0.74
C ALA A 42 9.22 7.76 -0.51
N LEU A 43 8.94 6.47 -0.73
CA LEU A 43 9.43 5.68 -1.87
C LEU A 43 8.45 5.62 -3.06
N GLY A 44 7.50 6.55 -3.15
CA GLY A 44 6.55 6.66 -4.26
C GLY A 44 5.16 6.06 -4.01
N GLY A 45 4.84 5.75 -2.74
CA GLY A 45 3.52 5.27 -2.29
C GLY A 45 3.45 3.76 -2.05
N THR A 46 4.18 2.95 -2.81
CA THR A 46 4.18 1.48 -2.67
C THR A 46 5.59 0.92 -2.77
N ASN A 47 5.98 0.13 -1.76
CA ASN A 47 7.20 -0.66 -1.77
C ASN A 47 6.95 -2.00 -1.09
N VAL A 48 7.09 -3.12 -1.82
CA VAL A 48 6.82 -4.48 -1.31
C VAL A 48 8.07 -5.29 -1.04
N SER A 49 9.25 -4.71 -1.29
CA SER A 49 10.55 -5.40 -1.19
C SER A 49 11.45 -4.87 -0.06
N ALA A 50 11.15 -3.72 0.54
CA ALA A 50 11.94 -3.19 1.64
C ALA A 50 11.83 -4.10 2.88
N ILE A 51 12.96 -4.50 3.42
CA ILE A 51 13.09 -5.27 4.66
C ILE A 51 13.78 -4.37 5.67
N GLU A 52 13.05 -3.95 6.68
CA GLU A 52 13.47 -3.00 7.72
C GLU A 52 12.75 -3.28 9.04
N ASN A 53 13.18 -2.57 10.10
CA ASN A 53 12.53 -2.62 11.42
C ASN A 53 11.32 -1.66 11.54
N ASP A 54 10.73 -1.24 10.43
CA ASP A 54 9.53 -0.43 10.41
C ASP A 54 8.30 -1.32 10.20
N ILE A 55 7.55 -1.55 11.28
CA ILE A 55 6.38 -2.43 11.26
C ILE A 55 5.27 -1.92 10.34
N SER A 56 5.22 -0.62 10.01
CA SER A 56 4.19 -0.09 9.12
C SER A 56 4.32 -0.60 7.67
N LEU A 57 5.51 -1.10 7.27
CA LEU A 57 5.73 -1.70 5.95
C LEU A 57 4.93 -2.99 5.72
N ILE A 58 4.50 -3.67 6.79
CA ILE A 58 3.73 -4.92 6.65
C ILE A 58 2.33 -4.71 6.04
N PHE A 59 1.79 -3.49 6.07
CA PHE A 59 0.60 -3.15 5.30
C PHE A 59 0.82 -3.24 3.78
N GLN A 60 2.08 -3.14 3.33
CA GLN A 60 2.42 -3.29 1.91
C GLN A 60 2.73 -4.74 1.55
N ASN A 61 3.38 -5.50 2.47
CA ASN A 61 3.71 -6.90 2.27
C ASN A 61 3.67 -7.64 3.62
N PRO A 62 2.69 -8.52 3.88
CA PRO A 62 2.63 -9.26 5.13
C PRO A 62 3.87 -10.13 5.41
N ALA A 63 4.59 -10.54 4.36
CA ALA A 63 5.84 -11.28 4.51
C ALA A 63 7.03 -10.39 4.93
N ALA A 64 6.88 -9.07 5.02
CA ALA A 64 7.88 -8.21 5.63
C ALA A 64 7.92 -8.33 7.16
N LEU A 65 6.83 -8.79 7.79
CA LEU A 65 6.75 -8.97 9.25
C LEU A 65 7.73 -10.06 9.71
N GLY A 66 8.66 -9.70 10.57
CA GLY A 66 9.67 -10.60 11.10
C GLY A 66 9.99 -10.38 12.56
N LYS A 67 10.94 -11.20 13.06
CA LYS A 67 11.44 -11.13 14.44
C LYS A 67 12.00 -9.75 14.79
N GLU A 68 12.57 -9.07 13.82
CA GLU A 68 13.11 -7.71 13.94
C GLU A 68 12.04 -6.67 14.34
N MET A 69 10.77 -7.01 14.16
CA MET A 69 9.62 -6.17 14.51
C MET A 69 8.89 -6.65 15.78
N ASP A 70 9.53 -7.53 16.58
CA ASP A 70 8.93 -8.02 17.83
C ASP A 70 8.65 -6.88 18.79
N MET A 71 7.45 -6.88 19.39
CA MET A 71 6.97 -5.87 20.32
C MET A 71 7.04 -4.43 19.80
N ASN A 72 7.00 -4.26 18.47
CA ASN A 72 6.94 -2.95 17.84
C ASN A 72 5.49 -2.49 17.65
N ALA A 73 5.26 -1.22 17.94
CA ALA A 73 4.02 -0.50 17.63
C ALA A 73 4.33 0.70 16.73
N ASN A 74 3.40 1.06 15.86
CA ASN A 74 3.50 2.24 15.02
C ASN A 74 2.13 2.87 14.82
N VAL A 75 2.09 4.21 14.78
CA VAL A 75 0.92 5.01 14.45
C VAL A 75 1.31 5.95 13.31
N ASN A 76 0.47 6.02 12.28
CA ASN A 76 0.65 6.92 11.16
C ASN A 76 -0.56 7.86 11.05
N PHE A 77 -0.30 9.07 10.57
CA PHE A 77 -1.33 10.04 10.23
C PHE A 77 -0.95 10.75 8.93
N MET A 78 -1.85 10.76 7.96
CA MET A 78 -1.68 11.46 6.69
C MET A 78 -2.82 12.46 6.48
N SER A 79 -2.46 13.72 6.24
CA SER A 79 -3.35 14.70 5.63
C SER A 79 -3.24 14.52 4.12
N TYR A 80 -4.29 13.95 3.52
CA TYR A 80 -4.26 13.56 2.11
C TYR A 80 -4.67 14.73 1.21
N ILE A 81 -5.82 14.73 0.61
CA ILE A 81 -6.31 15.76 -0.33
C ILE A 81 -7.72 16.17 0.11
N ALA A 82 -8.11 17.42 -0.10
CA ALA A 82 -9.47 17.92 0.16
C ALA A 82 -9.99 17.55 1.58
N ASP A 83 -9.15 17.81 2.59
CA ASP A 83 -9.41 17.54 4.01
C ASP A 83 -9.59 16.06 4.39
N VAL A 84 -9.34 15.12 3.47
CA VAL A 84 -9.32 13.68 3.78
C VAL A 84 -8.15 13.37 4.71
N LYS A 85 -8.44 12.71 5.82
CA LYS A 85 -7.47 12.27 6.83
C LYS A 85 -7.39 10.76 6.84
N VAL A 86 -6.16 10.24 6.84
CA VAL A 86 -5.90 8.80 6.92
C VAL A 86 -5.07 8.55 8.17
N GLY A 87 -5.54 7.64 9.01
CA GLY A 87 -4.83 7.19 10.19
C GLY A 87 -4.58 5.69 10.12
N SER A 88 -3.47 5.22 10.67
CA SER A 88 -3.26 3.80 10.89
C SER A 88 -2.55 3.55 12.22
N ALA A 89 -2.84 2.41 12.84
CA ALA A 89 -2.12 1.92 14.00
C ALA A 89 -1.86 0.42 13.83
N ILE A 90 -0.70 -0.04 14.27
CA ILE A 90 -0.31 -1.44 14.15
C ILE A 90 0.58 -1.84 15.31
N PHE A 91 0.43 -3.09 15.75
CA PHE A 91 1.27 -3.72 16.76
C PHE A 91 1.62 -5.14 16.33
N GLY A 92 2.88 -5.52 16.51
CA GLY A 92 3.39 -6.84 16.16
C GLY A 92 4.08 -7.56 17.29
N LYS A 93 3.98 -8.90 17.25
CA LYS A 93 4.65 -9.79 18.17
C LYS A 93 5.15 -11.03 17.46
N SER A 94 6.39 -11.41 17.74
CA SER A 94 7.01 -12.64 17.23
C SER A 94 6.98 -13.74 18.28
N ILE A 95 6.78 -14.98 17.81
CA ILE A 95 6.76 -16.18 18.64
C ILE A 95 7.73 -17.20 18.03
N ARG A 96 8.74 -17.62 18.81
CA ARG A 96 9.72 -18.65 18.40
C ARG A 96 10.40 -18.35 17.06
N ASP A 97 11.04 -17.21 16.93
CA ASP A 97 11.92 -16.81 15.79
C ASP A 97 11.35 -16.98 14.36
N ALA A 98 10.41 -17.89 14.17
CA ALA A 98 9.88 -18.25 12.86
C ALA A 98 8.48 -17.71 12.57
N ASN A 99 7.71 -17.38 13.62
CA ASN A 99 6.32 -16.97 13.49
C ASN A 99 6.13 -15.57 14.04
N SER A 100 5.50 -14.71 13.27
CA SER A 100 5.18 -13.35 13.71
C SER A 100 3.72 -13.03 13.41
N PHE A 101 3.10 -12.30 14.33
CA PHE A 101 1.70 -11.89 14.26
C PHE A 101 1.63 -10.38 14.42
N ALA A 102 0.67 -9.76 13.75
CA ALA A 102 0.37 -8.36 13.98
C ALA A 102 -1.13 -8.11 13.84
N VAL A 103 -1.58 -7.07 14.52
CA VAL A 103 -2.94 -6.53 14.39
C VAL A 103 -2.81 -5.05 14.07
N GLY A 104 -3.56 -4.60 13.08
CA GLY A 104 -3.55 -3.21 12.65
C GLY A 104 -4.95 -2.71 12.31
N VAL A 105 -5.11 -1.40 12.35
CA VAL A 105 -6.32 -0.71 11.94
C VAL A 105 -5.94 0.44 11.02
N ASN A 106 -6.74 0.64 9.96
CA ASN A 106 -6.69 1.81 9.10
C ASN A 106 -8.03 2.54 9.22
N TYR A 107 -7.99 3.84 9.34
CA TYR A 107 -9.15 4.71 9.44
C TYR A 107 -9.02 5.85 8.43
N ILE A 108 -10.04 6.04 7.63
CA ILE A 108 -10.12 7.12 6.65
C ILE A 108 -11.34 7.96 6.98
N ASP A 109 -11.12 9.25 7.12
CA ASP A 109 -12.15 10.27 7.33
C ASP A 109 -12.16 11.20 6.11
N TYR A 110 -13.26 11.23 5.41
CA TYR A 110 -13.43 12.08 4.23
C TYR A 110 -13.96 13.47 4.58
N GLY A 111 -14.15 13.77 5.88
CA GLY A 111 -14.74 15.01 6.35
C GLY A 111 -16.26 15.07 6.16
N ASN A 112 -16.79 16.28 6.23
CA ASN A 112 -18.22 16.54 6.09
C ASN A 112 -18.52 17.15 4.72
N PHE A 113 -19.50 16.58 4.04
CA PHE A 113 -20.03 17.07 2.77
C PHE A 113 -21.33 17.84 3.02
N LYS A 114 -21.50 18.96 2.33
CA LYS A 114 -22.76 19.72 2.36
C LYS A 114 -23.77 18.98 1.46
N GLU A 115 -24.95 18.76 2.01
CA GLU A 115 -26.09 18.29 1.26
C GLU A 115 -26.82 19.51 0.68
N THR A 116 -26.98 19.55 -0.64
CA THR A 116 -27.66 20.65 -1.34
C THR A 116 -28.77 20.08 -2.23
N ASN A 117 -29.87 20.85 -2.36
CA ASN A 117 -30.91 20.55 -3.34
C ASN A 117 -30.53 21.07 -4.74
N GLU A 118 -31.41 20.84 -5.72
CA GLU A 118 -31.24 21.31 -7.10
C GLU A 118 -31.12 22.85 -7.23
N ASN A 119 -31.55 23.60 -6.22
CA ASN A 119 -31.50 25.06 -6.16
C ASN A 119 -30.22 25.57 -5.43
N ASN A 120 -29.24 24.69 -5.09
CA ASN A 120 -28.07 24.99 -4.29
C ASN A 120 -28.36 25.46 -2.83
N GLU A 121 -29.55 25.15 -2.31
CA GLU A 121 -29.84 25.42 -0.89
C GLU A 121 -29.25 24.31 -0.03
N GLU A 122 -28.56 24.67 1.06
CA GLU A 122 -27.99 23.72 2.00
C GLU A 122 -29.12 23.05 2.82
N LEU A 123 -29.28 21.74 2.68
CA LEU A 123 -30.27 20.95 3.42
C LEU A 123 -29.69 20.34 4.70
N GLY A 124 -28.37 20.13 4.73
CA GLY A 124 -27.68 19.49 5.84
C GLY A 124 -26.22 19.20 5.55
N SER A 125 -25.63 18.30 6.33
CA SER A 125 -24.31 17.75 6.07
C SER A 125 -24.27 16.28 6.40
N PHE A 126 -23.48 15.51 5.66
CA PHE A 126 -23.23 14.09 5.91
C PHE A 126 -21.71 13.82 5.93
N GLY A 127 -21.30 12.79 6.68
CA GLY A 127 -19.93 12.33 6.74
C GLY A 127 -19.72 11.04 5.96
N ALA A 128 -18.48 10.78 5.59
CA ALA A 128 -18.06 9.50 5.06
C ALA A 128 -16.79 9.01 5.77
N LYS A 129 -16.72 7.72 6.04
CA LYS A 129 -15.59 7.10 6.73
C LYS A 129 -15.43 5.63 6.36
N ASP A 130 -14.18 5.19 6.35
CA ASP A 130 -13.81 3.79 6.15
C ASP A 130 -12.92 3.30 7.29
N ILE A 131 -13.13 2.05 7.70
CA ILE A 131 -12.35 1.36 8.71
C ILE A 131 -11.92 0.01 8.16
N VAL A 132 -10.63 -0.33 8.31
CA VAL A 132 -10.12 -1.66 7.99
C VAL A 132 -9.41 -2.23 9.21
N VAL A 133 -9.85 -3.39 9.67
CA VAL A 133 -9.15 -4.16 10.69
C VAL A 133 -8.35 -5.26 10.00
N ASN A 134 -7.06 -5.33 10.32
CA ASN A 134 -6.10 -6.25 9.70
C ASN A 134 -5.58 -7.24 10.76
N GLY A 135 -5.66 -8.53 10.46
CA GLY A 135 -4.95 -9.58 11.18
C GLY A 135 -3.86 -10.15 10.29
N ILE A 136 -2.61 -10.09 10.73
CA ILE A 136 -1.44 -10.41 9.90
C ILE A 136 -0.66 -11.54 10.54
N TYR A 137 -0.26 -12.51 9.73
CA TYR A 137 0.61 -13.61 10.11
C TYR A 137 1.73 -13.78 9.10
N SER A 138 2.93 -14.02 9.57
CA SER A 138 4.07 -14.40 8.74
C SER A 138 4.84 -15.59 9.31
N HIS A 139 5.49 -16.32 8.40
CA HIS A 139 6.29 -17.49 8.74
C HIS A 139 7.58 -17.52 7.92
N MET A 140 8.69 -17.82 8.59
CA MET A 140 9.98 -18.04 7.96
C MET A 140 9.99 -19.41 7.29
N LEU A 141 9.91 -19.45 5.94
CA LEU A 141 9.90 -20.68 5.15
C LEU A 141 11.30 -21.27 5.01
N THR A 142 12.29 -20.42 4.84
CA THR A 142 13.73 -20.75 4.81
C THR A 142 14.50 -19.57 5.42
N ASN A 143 15.81 -19.71 5.62
CA ASN A 143 16.67 -18.63 6.15
C ASN A 143 16.64 -17.33 5.32
N ARG A 144 16.10 -17.37 4.08
CA ARG A 144 16.07 -16.23 3.16
C ARG A 144 14.67 -15.94 2.61
N LEU A 145 13.71 -16.81 2.85
CA LEU A 145 12.35 -16.69 2.30
C LEU A 145 11.33 -16.70 3.42
N ARG A 146 10.48 -15.70 3.44
CA ARG A 146 9.37 -15.53 4.38
C ARG A 146 8.06 -15.46 3.60
N GLY A 147 7.02 -16.13 4.10
CA GLY A 147 5.66 -16.03 3.60
C GLY A 147 4.79 -15.29 4.61
N GLY A 148 3.76 -14.58 4.15
CA GLY A 148 2.85 -13.90 5.03
C GLY A 148 1.45 -13.82 4.45
N VAL A 149 0.46 -13.68 5.33
CA VAL A 149 -0.95 -13.47 4.97
C VAL A 149 -1.54 -12.37 5.82
N THR A 150 -2.45 -11.58 5.24
CA THR A 150 -3.29 -10.60 5.95
C THR A 150 -4.74 -10.98 5.73
N GLY A 151 -5.54 -11.04 6.79
CA GLY A 151 -7.00 -11.02 6.73
C GLY A 151 -7.49 -9.61 7.02
N LYS A 152 -8.40 -9.10 6.20
CA LYS A 152 -8.97 -7.75 6.28
C LYS A 152 -10.46 -7.83 6.51
N PHE A 153 -10.98 -7.10 7.50
CA PHE A 153 -12.38 -6.76 7.62
C PHE A 153 -12.56 -5.28 7.34
N ILE A 154 -13.41 -4.95 6.39
CA ILE A 154 -13.60 -3.60 5.87
C ILE A 154 -15.02 -3.18 6.20
N SER A 155 -15.18 -1.99 6.76
CA SER A 155 -16.46 -1.33 7.01
C SER A 155 -16.40 0.08 6.45
N SER A 156 -17.34 0.41 5.58
CA SER A 156 -17.45 1.69 4.92
C SER A 156 -18.83 2.29 5.17
N SER A 157 -18.88 3.56 5.50
CA SER A 157 -20.10 4.31 5.74
C SER A 157 -20.06 5.62 4.96
N TYR A 158 -21.12 5.89 4.23
CA TYR A 158 -21.31 7.09 3.42
C TYR A 158 -22.76 7.57 3.57
N ALA A 159 -22.96 8.70 4.23
CA ALA A 159 -24.30 9.16 4.63
C ALA A 159 -25.07 8.03 5.36
N ASP A 160 -26.24 7.67 4.86
CA ASP A 160 -27.12 6.61 5.38
C ASP A 160 -26.78 5.21 4.82
N TYR A 161 -25.79 5.12 3.92
CA TYR A 161 -25.40 3.86 3.30
C TYR A 161 -24.19 3.25 3.99
N SER A 162 -24.21 1.93 4.15
CA SER A 162 -23.08 1.19 4.68
C SER A 162 -22.75 -0.02 3.82
N SER A 163 -21.49 -0.37 3.78
CA SER A 163 -21.01 -1.56 3.09
C SER A 163 -19.93 -2.25 3.91
N THR A 164 -19.91 -3.57 3.91
CA THR A 164 -18.88 -4.36 4.55
C THR A 164 -18.24 -5.32 3.56
N ALA A 165 -16.98 -5.62 3.75
CA ALA A 165 -16.25 -6.57 2.91
C ALA A 165 -15.20 -7.35 3.72
N ILE A 166 -14.78 -8.48 3.16
CA ILE A 166 -13.61 -9.22 3.60
C ILE A 166 -12.61 -9.32 2.46
N GLY A 167 -11.34 -9.19 2.82
CA GLY A 167 -10.24 -9.26 1.88
C GLY A 167 -9.05 -10.01 2.48
N PHE A 168 -8.17 -10.47 1.60
CA PHE A 168 -6.94 -11.16 1.97
C PHE A 168 -5.78 -10.65 1.13
N ASP A 169 -4.60 -10.55 1.76
CA ASP A 169 -3.34 -10.39 1.05
C ASP A 169 -2.48 -11.62 1.29
N VAL A 170 -1.71 -12.01 0.28
CA VAL A 170 -0.71 -13.08 0.39
C VAL A 170 0.62 -12.54 -0.11
N GLY A 171 1.64 -12.60 0.73
CA GLY A 171 2.96 -12.06 0.44
C GLY A 171 4.06 -13.10 0.51
N LEU A 172 5.09 -12.88 -0.30
CA LEU A 172 6.39 -13.54 -0.21
C LEU A 172 7.47 -12.47 -0.15
N SER A 173 8.49 -12.71 0.66
CA SER A 173 9.66 -11.84 0.81
C SER A 173 10.93 -12.69 0.81
N TYR A 174 11.85 -12.35 -0.07
CA TYR A 174 13.18 -12.92 -0.15
C TYR A 174 14.21 -11.88 0.26
N TYR A 175 15.13 -12.25 1.17
CA TYR A 175 16.23 -11.41 1.59
C TYR A 175 17.53 -12.17 1.56
N ASN A 176 18.57 -11.56 0.98
CA ASN A 176 19.93 -12.06 0.97
C ASN A 176 20.84 -10.98 1.55
N GLU A 177 21.23 -11.16 2.81
CA GLU A 177 22.07 -10.23 3.56
C GLU A 177 23.46 -10.07 2.91
N ASP A 178 24.10 -11.18 2.48
CA ASP A 178 25.43 -11.14 1.85
C ASP A 178 25.49 -10.25 0.61
N ARG A 179 24.36 -10.17 -0.08
CA ARG A 179 24.20 -9.39 -1.32
C ARG A 179 23.48 -8.08 -1.13
N GLU A 180 23.02 -7.77 0.09
CA GLU A 180 22.18 -6.60 0.35
C GLU A 180 21.02 -6.48 -0.69
N PHE A 181 20.37 -7.59 -0.95
CA PHE A 181 19.33 -7.71 -1.97
C PHE A 181 18.06 -8.28 -1.37
N SER A 182 16.94 -7.63 -1.66
CA SER A 182 15.60 -8.13 -1.30
C SER A 182 14.66 -8.11 -2.50
N ALA A 183 13.69 -9.02 -2.47
CA ALA A 183 12.60 -9.09 -3.44
C ALA A 183 11.29 -9.41 -2.72
N GLY A 184 10.20 -8.86 -3.22
CA GLY A 184 8.86 -9.07 -2.68
C GLY A 184 7.86 -9.36 -3.79
N LEU A 185 6.89 -10.21 -3.49
CA LEU A 185 5.71 -10.48 -4.32
C LEU A 185 4.49 -10.48 -3.41
N VAL A 186 3.44 -9.75 -3.82
CA VAL A 186 2.20 -9.67 -3.04
C VAL A 186 1.00 -9.76 -3.97
N LEU A 187 0.06 -10.60 -3.61
CA LEU A 187 -1.31 -10.58 -4.10
C LEU A 187 -2.14 -9.80 -3.08
N LYS A 188 -2.67 -8.64 -3.47
CA LYS A 188 -3.39 -7.71 -2.57
C LYS A 188 -4.89 -7.74 -2.81
N ASN A 189 -5.65 -7.50 -1.73
CA ASN A 189 -7.07 -7.21 -1.75
C ASN A 189 -7.92 -8.27 -2.46
N ILE A 190 -7.57 -9.56 -2.35
CA ILE A 190 -8.37 -10.65 -2.86
C ILE A 190 -9.59 -10.80 -1.95
N GLY A 191 -10.79 -10.54 -2.46
CA GLY A 191 -11.97 -10.61 -1.61
C GLY A 191 -13.24 -10.09 -2.26
N SER A 192 -14.29 -9.95 -1.46
CA SER A 192 -15.62 -9.55 -1.92
C SER A 192 -16.36 -8.76 -0.84
N GLN A 193 -17.32 -7.95 -1.30
CA GLN A 193 -18.30 -7.35 -0.41
C GLN A 193 -19.21 -8.42 0.23
N LEU A 194 -19.48 -8.26 1.50
CA LEU A 194 -20.50 -9.02 2.24
C LEU A 194 -21.86 -8.32 2.14
N SER A 195 -21.88 -6.99 2.31
CA SER A 195 -23.04 -6.13 2.04
C SER A 195 -22.63 -5.01 1.08
N SER A 196 -23.52 -4.67 0.15
CA SER A 196 -23.31 -3.61 -0.83
C SER A 196 -24.19 -2.40 -0.54
N TYR A 197 -23.83 -1.23 -1.07
CA TYR A 197 -24.62 -0.01 -0.92
C TYR A 197 -25.97 -0.06 -1.66
N ASN A 198 -26.06 -0.82 -2.78
CA ASN A 198 -27.20 -0.79 -3.71
C ASN A 198 -27.46 -2.15 -4.39
N ASP A 199 -27.46 -3.24 -3.63
CA ASP A 199 -27.72 -4.63 -4.08
C ASP A 199 -26.76 -5.18 -5.15
N LYS A 200 -25.86 -4.37 -5.71
CA LYS A 200 -24.82 -4.82 -6.64
C LYS A 200 -23.50 -5.01 -5.91
N ARG A 201 -23.01 -6.25 -5.85
CA ARG A 201 -21.70 -6.56 -5.31
C ARG A 201 -20.62 -6.21 -6.32
N VAL A 202 -19.61 -5.50 -5.86
CA VAL A 202 -18.46 -5.09 -6.65
C VAL A 202 -17.20 -5.71 -6.04
N SER A 203 -16.25 -6.10 -6.89
CA SER A 203 -14.98 -6.68 -6.44
C SER A 203 -14.12 -5.66 -5.73
N LEU A 204 -13.32 -6.12 -4.75
CA LEU A 204 -12.24 -5.32 -4.17
C LEU A 204 -11.18 -4.99 -5.25
N PRO A 205 -10.38 -3.93 -5.06
CA PRO A 205 -9.32 -3.54 -5.99
C PRO A 205 -8.11 -4.49 -5.87
N TRP A 206 -8.30 -5.75 -6.27
CA TRP A 206 -7.22 -6.74 -6.19
C TRP A 206 -6.11 -6.44 -7.20
N ASP A 207 -4.88 -6.67 -6.78
CA ASP A 207 -3.70 -6.46 -7.62
C ASP A 207 -2.54 -7.40 -7.27
N ILE A 208 -1.60 -7.50 -8.20
CA ILE A 208 -0.31 -8.18 -8.01
C ILE A 208 0.77 -7.11 -7.97
N ASN A 209 1.54 -7.08 -6.89
CA ASN A 209 2.69 -6.19 -6.75
C ASN A 209 3.98 -7.03 -6.66
N ILE A 210 5.00 -6.63 -7.40
CA ILE A 210 6.33 -7.25 -7.36
C ILE A 210 7.37 -6.16 -7.15
N GLY A 211 8.36 -6.40 -6.31
CA GLY A 211 9.38 -5.40 -6.04
C GLY A 211 10.75 -6.03 -5.83
N ILE A 212 11.77 -5.23 -6.11
CA ILE A 212 13.15 -5.53 -5.79
C ILE A 212 13.80 -4.32 -5.14
N SER A 213 14.70 -4.57 -4.18
CA SER A 213 15.54 -3.54 -3.58
C SER A 213 16.98 -4.01 -3.49
N LYS A 214 17.90 -3.11 -3.72
CA LYS A 214 19.33 -3.37 -3.70
C LYS A 214 20.06 -2.23 -3.01
N GLN A 215 20.73 -2.52 -1.89
CA GLN A 215 21.62 -1.61 -1.23
C GLN A 215 23.04 -1.78 -1.77
N LEU A 216 23.75 -0.69 -1.93
CA LEU A 216 25.16 -0.70 -2.36
C LEU A 216 26.06 -1.04 -1.17
N LYS A 217 27.02 -1.97 -1.36
CA LYS A 217 27.92 -2.40 -0.27
C LYS A 217 28.81 -1.28 0.28
N ASN A 218 29.24 -0.36 -0.59
CA ASN A 218 30.21 0.68 -0.28
C ASN A 218 29.60 2.09 -0.18
N ALA A 219 28.27 2.19 -0.21
CA ALA A 219 27.57 3.46 -0.09
C ALA A 219 26.24 3.23 0.66
N PRO A 220 25.80 4.18 1.48
CA PRO A 220 24.55 4.08 2.21
C PRO A 220 23.34 4.35 1.30
N ILE A 221 23.36 3.85 0.07
CA ILE A 221 22.32 4.09 -0.96
C ILE A 221 21.66 2.77 -1.30
N ARG A 222 20.33 2.77 -1.26
CA ARG A 222 19.50 1.66 -1.72
C ARG A 222 18.59 2.14 -2.86
N PHE A 223 18.50 1.34 -3.90
CA PHE A 223 17.56 1.51 -5.00
C PHE A 223 16.42 0.51 -4.86
N SER A 224 15.21 0.91 -5.19
CA SER A 224 14.06 0.03 -5.26
C SER A 224 13.23 0.29 -6.52
N ILE A 225 12.67 -0.77 -7.06
CA ILE A 225 11.70 -0.74 -8.15
C ILE A 225 10.54 -1.64 -7.75
N THR A 226 9.32 -1.09 -7.81
CA THR A 226 8.09 -1.84 -7.50
C THR A 226 7.15 -1.78 -8.69
N GLY A 227 6.77 -2.94 -9.22
CA GLY A 227 5.71 -3.09 -10.22
C GLY A 227 4.35 -3.15 -9.53
N VAL A 228 3.41 -2.33 -9.98
CA VAL A 228 2.06 -2.19 -9.44
C VAL A 228 1.02 -2.21 -10.56
N TYR A 229 -0.23 -2.44 -10.22
CA TYR A 229 -1.35 -2.50 -11.17
C TYR A 229 -1.17 -3.57 -12.26
N LEU A 230 -0.47 -4.67 -11.95
CA LEU A 230 -0.14 -5.71 -12.93
C LEU A 230 -1.36 -6.47 -13.44
N THR A 231 -2.51 -6.34 -12.76
CA THR A 231 -3.80 -6.90 -13.18
C THR A 231 -4.60 -5.97 -14.08
N GLN A 232 -4.19 -4.70 -14.24
CA GLN A 232 -4.93 -3.68 -14.97
C GLN A 232 -4.02 -2.98 -15.99
N TRP A 233 -4.04 -3.41 -17.25
CA TRP A 233 -3.20 -2.86 -18.31
C TRP A 233 -3.84 -1.71 -19.10
N LYS A 234 -5.14 -1.45 -18.91
CA LYS A 234 -5.84 -0.32 -19.52
C LYS A 234 -6.12 0.74 -18.46
N PHE A 235 -5.52 1.93 -18.60
CA PHE A 235 -5.71 3.08 -17.71
C PHE A 235 -6.71 4.12 -18.26
N SER A 236 -7.49 3.74 -19.27
CA SER A 236 -8.16 4.62 -20.26
C SER A 236 -9.38 5.41 -19.79
N ARG A 237 -9.98 5.13 -18.63
CA ARG A 237 -11.30 5.74 -18.29
C ARG A 237 -11.28 7.23 -17.97
N VAL A 238 -10.18 7.77 -17.44
CA VAL A 238 -10.07 9.21 -17.14
C VAL A 238 -9.87 10.00 -18.43
N ASP A 239 -9.16 9.41 -19.37
CA ASP A 239 -8.85 10.03 -20.66
C ASP A 239 -10.08 10.10 -21.57
N GLU A 240 -10.91 9.03 -21.60
CA GLU A 240 -12.16 8.98 -22.37
C GLU A 240 -13.23 9.96 -21.85
N ALA A 241 -13.35 10.10 -20.52
CA ALA A 241 -14.29 11.05 -19.92
C ALA A 241 -13.94 12.52 -20.22
N ASN A 242 -12.66 12.81 -20.50
CA ASN A 242 -12.18 14.13 -20.87
C ASN A 242 -12.03 14.34 -22.40
N GLY A 243 -12.50 13.40 -23.21
CA GLY A 243 -12.41 13.47 -24.68
C GLY A 243 -11.01 13.30 -25.24
N ILE A 244 -10.06 12.80 -24.44
CA ILE A 244 -8.71 12.49 -24.86
C ILE A 244 -8.68 11.03 -25.29
N ASP A 245 -8.50 10.79 -26.58
CA ASP A 245 -8.40 9.44 -27.13
C ASP A 245 -7.16 8.73 -26.56
N SER A 246 -7.39 7.78 -25.66
CA SER A 246 -6.33 6.99 -25.00
C SER A 246 -5.75 5.88 -25.89
N SER A 247 -6.21 5.77 -27.14
CA SER A 247 -5.70 4.81 -28.13
C SER A 247 -4.22 5.02 -28.49
N GLY A 248 -3.59 6.05 -27.92
CA GLY A 248 -2.22 6.48 -28.21
C GLY A 248 -1.15 6.22 -27.14
N ASP A 249 -1.44 5.61 -25.99
CA ASP A 249 -0.39 5.30 -25.03
C ASP A 249 0.53 4.19 -25.60
N SER A 250 1.78 4.56 -25.90
CA SER A 250 2.80 3.60 -26.32
C SER A 250 2.98 2.53 -25.24
N PHE A 251 3.24 1.28 -25.62
CA PHE A 251 3.55 0.18 -24.69
C PHE A 251 4.59 0.58 -23.64
N THR A 252 5.61 1.32 -24.05
CA THR A 252 6.65 1.86 -23.14
C THR A 252 6.06 2.78 -22.07
N LYS A 253 5.14 3.68 -22.43
CA LYS A 253 4.50 4.61 -21.48
C LYS A 253 3.61 3.82 -20.49
N THR A 254 2.85 2.83 -20.99
CA THR A 254 2.05 1.94 -20.16
C THR A 254 2.93 1.17 -19.18
N LEU A 255 4.04 0.61 -19.65
CA LEU A 255 5.00 -0.11 -18.79
C LEU A 255 5.58 0.81 -17.69
N PHE A 256 5.90 2.06 -18.02
CA PHE A 256 6.36 3.05 -17.04
C PHE A 256 5.29 3.37 -15.98
N LYS A 257 4.01 3.43 -16.34
CA LYS A 257 2.89 3.62 -15.39
C LYS A 257 2.76 2.48 -14.39
N HIS A 258 3.28 1.29 -14.71
CA HIS A 258 3.30 0.16 -13.79
C HIS A 258 4.51 0.14 -12.84
N ALA A 259 5.49 1.00 -13.00
CA ALA A 259 6.71 1.00 -12.21
C ALA A 259 6.73 2.18 -11.22
N ILE A 260 7.14 1.91 -9.99
CA ILE A 260 7.47 2.92 -8.98
C ILE A 260 8.95 2.80 -8.67
N PHE A 261 9.65 3.93 -8.64
CA PHE A 261 11.08 4.01 -8.40
C PHE A 261 11.34 4.67 -7.05
N GLY A 262 12.23 4.08 -6.25
CA GLY A 262 12.65 4.63 -4.97
C GLY A 262 14.16 4.64 -4.83
N ILE A 263 14.68 5.67 -4.20
CA ILE A 263 16.08 5.81 -3.79
C ILE A 263 16.11 6.19 -2.34
N ASP A 264 16.90 5.47 -1.56
CA ASP A 264 17.13 5.71 -0.15
C ASP A 264 18.60 6.03 0.12
N ILE A 265 18.82 6.94 1.04
CA ILE A 265 20.09 7.18 1.70
C ILE A 265 19.94 6.74 3.15
N ILE A 266 20.66 5.67 3.57
CA ILE A 266 20.57 5.05 4.89
C ILE A 266 21.96 5.05 5.52
N PRO A 267 22.42 6.20 6.06
CA PRO A 267 23.77 6.31 6.64
C PRO A 267 23.95 5.44 7.88
N SER A 268 22.85 5.13 8.57
CA SER A 268 22.83 4.25 9.74
C SER A 268 21.46 3.58 9.86
N GLN A 269 21.37 2.55 10.70
CA GLN A 269 20.08 1.90 11.02
C GLN A 269 19.08 2.83 11.74
N ASN A 270 19.54 4.01 12.17
CA ASN A 270 18.73 4.96 12.93
C ASN A 270 18.27 6.18 12.11
N PHE A 271 18.75 6.33 10.88
CA PHE A 271 18.41 7.49 10.07
C PHE A 271 18.29 7.11 8.58
N TRP A 272 17.27 7.61 7.94
CA TRP A 272 17.06 7.45 6.50
C TRP A 272 16.47 8.70 5.86
N ILE A 273 16.79 8.91 4.60
CA ILE A 273 16.13 9.84 3.69
C ILE A 273 15.74 9.04 2.45
N GLY A 274 14.50 9.19 1.99
CA GLY A 274 13.98 8.53 0.81
C GLY A 274 13.40 9.52 -0.19
N ILE A 275 13.54 9.20 -1.47
CA ILE A 275 12.91 9.91 -2.58
C ILE A 275 12.28 8.84 -3.47
N GLY A 276 11.02 9.05 -3.85
CA GLY A 276 10.26 8.16 -4.69
C GLY A 276 9.66 8.88 -5.89
N PHE A 277 9.48 8.14 -6.97
CA PHE A 277 8.81 8.61 -8.16
C PHE A 277 7.78 7.59 -8.65
N ASN A 278 6.54 8.05 -8.78
CA ASN A 278 5.42 7.29 -9.32
C ASN A 278 5.01 7.84 -10.68
N PRO A 279 5.46 7.23 -11.79
CA PRO A 279 5.16 7.68 -13.14
C PRO A 279 3.65 7.74 -13.44
N LYS A 280 2.85 6.78 -12.92
CA LYS A 280 1.40 6.80 -13.14
C LYS A 280 0.79 8.09 -12.62
N VAL A 281 1.06 8.45 -11.36
CA VAL A 281 0.59 9.70 -10.76
C VAL A 281 1.12 10.91 -11.54
N HIS A 282 2.38 10.86 -11.99
CA HIS A 282 2.96 11.93 -12.80
C HIS A 282 2.18 12.15 -14.11
N TYR A 283 1.90 11.09 -14.85
CA TYR A 283 1.17 11.18 -16.13
C TYR A 283 -0.29 11.58 -15.89
N ASP A 284 -0.96 11.03 -14.87
CA ASP A 284 -2.35 11.36 -14.56
C ASP A 284 -2.50 12.84 -14.16
N LEU A 285 -1.51 13.42 -13.46
CA LEU A 285 -1.52 14.83 -13.07
C LEU A 285 -1.02 15.80 -14.15
N LYS A 286 -0.26 15.32 -15.14
CA LYS A 286 0.27 16.14 -16.24
C LYS A 286 -0.83 16.63 -17.19
N LEU A 287 -1.94 15.92 -17.27
CA LEU A 287 -3.12 16.31 -18.07
C LEU A 287 -3.78 17.60 -17.56
N GLN A 288 -3.50 17.99 -16.31
CA GLN A 288 -3.91 19.27 -15.73
C GLN A 288 -2.75 20.25 -15.81
N GLU A 289 -2.94 21.35 -16.51
CA GLU A 289 -1.89 22.33 -16.79
C GLU A 289 -1.03 22.73 -15.59
N GLY A 290 0.28 22.62 -15.70
CA GLY A 290 1.27 23.27 -14.83
C GLY A 290 1.95 22.40 -13.78
N ASN A 291 1.63 21.12 -13.57
CA ASN A 291 2.25 20.33 -12.51
C ASN A 291 3.50 19.54 -12.96
N LYS A 292 4.68 20.11 -12.74
CA LYS A 292 5.98 19.46 -13.05
C LYS A 292 6.40 18.42 -11.99
N PHE A 293 5.86 18.47 -10.77
CA PHE A 293 6.29 17.64 -9.64
C PHE A 293 5.31 16.53 -9.27
N GLY A 294 4.27 16.30 -10.06
CA GLY A 294 3.33 15.21 -9.83
C GLY A 294 4.03 13.86 -9.74
N GLY A 295 3.64 13.04 -8.77
CA GLY A 295 4.22 11.71 -8.55
C GLY A 295 5.58 11.68 -7.87
N LEU A 296 6.15 12.85 -7.48
CA LEU A 296 7.34 12.91 -6.65
C LEU A 296 6.95 12.84 -5.17
N ASN A 297 7.65 11.99 -4.44
CA ASN A 297 7.54 11.82 -3.01
C ASN A 297 8.91 11.95 -2.37
N ALA A 298 8.97 12.45 -1.16
CA ALA A 298 10.19 12.51 -0.38
C ALA A 298 9.88 12.35 1.10
N GLY A 299 10.81 11.81 1.86
CA GLY A 299 10.63 11.66 3.30
C GLY A 299 11.93 11.37 4.02
N ALA A 300 11.87 11.49 5.34
CA ALA A 300 12.98 11.18 6.22
C ALA A 300 12.46 10.58 7.54
N GLY A 301 13.29 9.84 8.20
CA GLY A 301 12.97 9.29 9.52
C GLY A 301 14.20 9.08 10.38
N ILE A 302 13.95 9.14 11.68
CA ILE A 302 14.99 8.96 12.70
C ILE A 302 14.47 8.03 13.79
N LYS A 303 15.36 7.15 14.27
CA LYS A 303 15.14 6.29 15.43
C LYS A 303 16.05 6.74 16.58
N ILE A 304 15.44 7.07 17.71
CA ILE A 304 16.14 7.48 18.92
C ILE A 304 15.76 6.49 20.01
N GLN A 305 16.73 5.63 20.39
CA GLN A 305 16.51 4.56 21.37
C GLN A 305 15.35 3.64 20.97
N LYS A 306 14.21 3.75 21.67
CA LYS A 306 12.98 2.97 21.47
C LYS A 306 11.92 3.64 20.60
N PHE A 307 12.10 4.92 20.27
CA PHE A 307 11.16 5.70 19.47
C PHE A 307 11.68 5.90 18.05
N SER A 308 10.79 5.83 17.07
CA SER A 308 11.05 6.21 15.69
C SER A 308 10.04 7.27 15.25
N VAL A 309 10.52 8.28 14.57
CA VAL A 309 9.68 9.36 13.99
C VAL A 309 9.99 9.43 12.51
N GLY A 310 8.94 9.53 11.71
CA GLY A 310 9.05 9.67 10.26
C GLY A 310 8.14 10.77 9.75
N PHE A 311 8.55 11.36 8.64
CA PHE A 311 7.79 12.37 7.92
C PHE A 311 7.97 12.18 6.42
N SER A 312 6.90 12.31 5.64
CA SER A 312 6.96 12.34 4.17
C SER A 312 6.03 13.37 3.57
N LEU A 313 6.37 13.75 2.36
CA LEU A 313 5.66 14.65 1.48
C LEU A 313 5.38 13.91 0.18
N ALA A 314 4.15 14.00 -0.31
CA ALA A 314 3.76 13.40 -1.58
C ALA A 314 2.89 14.32 -2.40
N LYS A 315 3.09 14.31 -3.71
CA LYS A 315 2.32 15.11 -4.66
C LYS A 315 1.31 14.21 -5.39
N TYR A 316 0.16 13.96 -4.73
CA TYR A 316 -0.94 13.15 -5.28
C TYR A 316 -1.99 13.97 -6.01
N HIS A 317 -1.94 15.30 -5.90
CA HIS A 317 -2.87 16.22 -6.55
C HIS A 317 -2.12 17.45 -7.09
N PRO A 318 -2.56 18.07 -8.21
CA PRO A 318 -1.89 19.24 -8.77
C PRO A 318 -1.78 20.41 -7.79
N SER A 319 -2.87 20.69 -7.08
CA SER A 319 -3.00 21.86 -6.21
C SER A 319 -2.71 21.59 -4.74
N ALA A 320 -2.50 20.32 -4.33
CA ALA A 320 -2.30 19.95 -2.94
C ALA A 320 -1.05 19.08 -2.75
N THR A 321 -0.40 19.22 -1.61
CA THR A 321 0.67 18.34 -1.14
C THR A 321 0.15 17.58 0.07
N SER A 322 0.30 16.27 0.04
CA SER A 322 -0.06 15.41 1.17
C SER A 322 1.11 15.32 2.14
N PHE A 323 0.81 15.33 3.43
CA PHE A 323 1.77 15.25 4.54
C PHE A 323 1.50 13.99 5.32
N HIS A 324 2.53 13.20 5.58
CA HIS A 324 2.41 11.96 6.31
C HIS A 324 3.40 11.93 7.48
N PHE A 325 2.92 11.59 8.67
CA PHE A 325 3.68 11.50 9.91
C PHE A 325 3.58 10.09 10.47
N SER A 326 4.67 9.60 11.08
CA SER A 326 4.66 8.35 11.82
C SER A 326 5.36 8.47 13.17
N LEU A 327 4.84 7.75 14.13
CA LEU A 327 5.46 7.54 15.44
C LEU A 327 5.50 6.04 15.71
N GLY A 328 6.69 5.48 15.81
CA GLY A 328 6.91 4.09 16.16
C GLY A 328 7.56 3.94 17.54
N MET A 329 7.32 2.79 18.16
CA MET A 329 7.85 2.47 19.49
C MET A 329 8.19 0.98 19.58
N ASP A 330 9.37 0.71 20.08
CA ASP A 330 9.85 -0.64 20.46
C ASP A 330 9.52 -0.87 21.96
N ILE A 331 8.43 -1.60 22.20
CA ILE A 331 7.90 -1.84 23.56
C ILE A 331 8.78 -2.84 24.33
N SER A 332 9.57 -3.68 23.66
CA SER A 332 10.47 -4.63 24.31
C SER A 332 11.58 -3.96 25.13
N LYS A 333 11.80 -2.67 24.89
CA LYS A 333 12.84 -1.87 25.58
C LYS A 333 12.33 -1.12 26.82
N PHE A 334 11.13 -1.47 27.28
CA PHE A 334 10.59 -1.06 28.57
C PHE A 334 10.72 -2.20 29.58
#